data_8441b8cb94ee29ea89321a6756f832df
#
_entry.id   8441b8cb94ee29ea89321a6756f832df
#
_cell.length_a   1.000
_cell.length_b   1.000
_cell.length_c   1.000
_cell.angle_alpha   90.00
_cell.angle_beta   90.00
_cell.angle_gamma   90.00
#
_symmetry.space_group_name_H-M   'P 1'
#
loop_
_entity.id
_entity.type
_entity.pdbx_description
1 polymer ?
#
loop_
_entity_poly.entity_id
_entity_poly.type
_entity_poly.pdbx_seq_one_letter_code
_entity_poly.pdbx_strand_id
1 'polypeptide(L)'
;MLNEHTLDQLRSLRLDGMVRAIEEQATSIATAGLSFDERLTLLVQREVAWRDDRRVQRLLKAAKLKVSLACIEDINWRASRALDRGLITTLAGGDWLRHARNLLITGATGSGKTWLACALAHQAARSGFSVLYVRAARLFDELQVAHGDGSFARRLAALAKLDLIVIDDFAISPMGPAERNDLLELLDDRIGTRSTLITSQLPIKAWHTYLNDPTLADAILDRVVHSSHKIELKGTRSMRDADAAAAT
;
A
#
# COMPACT_ATOMS: atom_id res chain seq x y z
N MET A 1 -6.30 4.78 -44.53
CA MET A 1 -6.70 3.95 -43.37
C MET A 1 -5.59 2.97 -43.12
N LEU A 2 -5.09 2.85 -41.89
CA LEU A 2 -4.19 1.76 -41.51
C LEU A 2 -4.93 0.44 -41.74
N ASN A 3 -4.26 -0.53 -42.33
CA ASN A 3 -4.83 -1.83 -42.66
C ASN A 3 -5.14 -2.56 -41.32
N GLU A 4 -6.27 -3.23 -41.23
CA GLU A 4 -6.69 -4.02 -40.07
C GLU A 4 -5.60 -5.01 -39.62
N HIS A 5 -4.88 -5.57 -40.61
CA HIS A 5 -3.70 -6.40 -40.37
C HIS A 5 -2.60 -5.71 -39.52
N THR A 6 -2.35 -4.41 -39.72
CA THR A 6 -1.36 -3.66 -38.92
C THR A 6 -1.86 -3.47 -37.48
N LEU A 7 -3.15 -3.22 -37.26
CA LEU A 7 -3.72 -3.14 -35.93
C LEU A 7 -3.62 -4.48 -35.20
N ASP A 8 -3.85 -5.59 -35.89
CA ASP A 8 -3.70 -6.94 -35.32
C ASP A 8 -2.24 -7.27 -34.97
N GLN A 9 -1.30 -6.83 -35.80
CA GLN A 9 0.13 -6.94 -35.44
C GLN A 9 0.47 -6.14 -34.18
N LEU A 10 -0.01 -4.91 -34.05
CA LEU A 10 0.21 -4.11 -32.84
C LEU A 10 -0.42 -4.78 -31.60
N ARG A 11 -1.63 -5.34 -31.72
CA ARG A 11 -2.26 -6.12 -30.64
C ARG A 11 -1.44 -7.35 -30.26
N SER A 12 -0.92 -8.08 -31.25
CA SER A 12 -0.05 -9.25 -31.00
C SER A 12 1.24 -8.88 -30.27
N LEU A 13 1.79 -7.69 -30.54
CA LEU A 13 2.93 -7.11 -29.85
C LEU A 13 2.56 -6.46 -28.49
N ARG A 14 1.29 -6.54 -28.07
CA ARG A 14 0.76 -5.95 -26.83
C ARG A 14 0.95 -4.43 -26.77
N LEU A 15 0.75 -3.76 -27.90
CA LEU A 15 0.79 -2.30 -28.04
C LEU A 15 -0.62 -1.71 -28.07
N ASP A 16 -1.44 -2.12 -27.09
CA ASP A 16 -2.89 -1.78 -27.04
C ASP A 16 -3.14 -0.28 -26.92
N GLY A 17 -2.25 0.46 -26.23
CA GLY A 17 -2.32 1.91 -26.12
C GLY A 17 -2.13 2.59 -27.48
N MET A 18 -1.18 2.10 -28.30
CA MET A 18 -0.97 2.60 -29.66
C MET A 18 -2.17 2.30 -30.57
N VAL A 19 -2.75 1.09 -30.48
CA VAL A 19 -3.96 0.72 -31.24
C VAL A 19 -5.08 1.71 -30.96
N ARG A 20 -5.38 1.97 -29.69
CA ARG A 20 -6.41 2.95 -29.31
C ARG A 20 -6.11 4.36 -29.81
N ALA A 21 -4.86 4.81 -29.69
CA ALA A 21 -4.47 6.11 -30.16
C ALA A 21 -4.58 6.24 -31.69
N ILE A 22 -4.31 5.18 -32.46
CA ILE A 22 -4.53 5.15 -33.92
C ILE A 22 -6.02 5.25 -34.26
N GLU A 23 -6.87 4.49 -33.57
CA GLU A 23 -8.33 4.53 -33.72
C GLU A 23 -8.87 5.92 -33.39
N GLU A 24 -8.42 6.56 -32.29
CA GLU A 24 -8.77 7.93 -31.91
C GLU A 24 -8.29 8.96 -32.94
N GLN A 25 -7.06 8.86 -33.46
CA GLN A 25 -6.52 9.75 -34.47
C GLN A 25 -7.27 9.64 -35.82
N ALA A 26 -7.76 8.48 -36.17
CA ALA A 26 -8.49 8.26 -37.40
C ALA A 26 -9.82 9.02 -37.44
N THR A 27 -10.41 9.34 -36.30
CA THR A 27 -11.69 10.03 -36.14
C THR A 27 -11.55 11.49 -35.74
N SER A 28 -10.34 11.94 -35.35
CA SER A 28 -10.09 13.27 -34.81
C SER A 28 -9.63 14.27 -35.88
N ILE A 29 -10.39 15.34 -36.07
CA ILE A 29 -10.00 16.45 -36.95
C ILE A 29 -8.76 17.17 -36.44
N ALA A 30 -8.55 17.22 -35.13
CA ALA A 30 -7.39 17.90 -34.51
C ALA A 30 -6.06 17.28 -34.88
N THR A 31 -6.01 15.99 -35.22
CA THR A 31 -4.79 15.30 -35.61
C THR A 31 -4.52 15.29 -37.12
N ALA A 32 -5.47 15.73 -37.92
CA ALA A 32 -5.35 15.74 -39.39
C ALA A 32 -4.25 16.66 -39.93
N GLY A 33 -3.91 17.73 -39.19
CA GLY A 33 -2.87 18.69 -39.56
C GLY A 33 -1.47 18.38 -38.98
N LEU A 34 -1.31 17.32 -38.18
CA LEU A 34 -0.06 16.97 -37.54
C LEU A 34 0.86 16.21 -38.51
N SER A 35 2.17 16.50 -38.42
CA SER A 35 3.21 15.76 -39.11
C SER A 35 3.26 14.28 -38.66
N PHE A 36 3.94 13.43 -39.41
CA PHE A 36 4.13 12.03 -39.05
C PHE A 36 4.82 11.89 -37.67
N ASP A 37 5.88 12.69 -37.43
CA ASP A 37 6.65 12.65 -36.20
C ASP A 37 5.84 13.05 -34.97
N GLU A 38 4.99 14.08 -35.09
CA GLU A 38 4.06 14.47 -34.03
C GLU A 38 3.04 13.37 -33.73
N ARG A 39 2.46 12.79 -34.77
CA ARG A 39 1.49 11.69 -34.61
C ARG A 39 2.13 10.45 -33.98
N LEU A 40 3.34 10.08 -34.42
CA LEU A 40 4.11 8.97 -33.83
C LEU A 40 4.42 9.22 -32.36
N THR A 41 4.82 10.44 -32.01
CA THR A 41 5.07 10.84 -30.63
C THR A 41 3.83 10.63 -29.76
N LEU A 42 2.65 11.05 -30.22
CA LEU A 42 1.40 10.85 -29.50
C LEU A 42 1.05 9.36 -29.32
N LEU A 43 1.31 8.51 -30.34
CA LEU A 43 1.09 7.08 -30.24
C LEU A 43 1.97 6.45 -29.17
N VAL A 44 3.28 6.80 -29.13
CA VAL A 44 4.23 6.29 -28.15
C VAL A 44 3.86 6.75 -26.73
N GLN A 45 3.52 8.05 -26.57
CA GLN A 45 3.08 8.57 -25.27
C GLN A 45 1.83 7.87 -24.77
N ARG A 46 0.88 7.57 -25.64
CA ARG A 46 -0.35 6.84 -25.26
C ARG A 46 -0.04 5.42 -24.81
N GLU A 47 0.89 4.73 -25.47
CA GLU A 47 1.31 3.39 -25.08
C GLU A 47 1.99 3.40 -23.70
N VAL A 48 2.89 4.34 -23.45
CA VAL A 48 3.54 4.51 -22.14
C VAL A 48 2.49 4.73 -21.04
N ALA A 49 1.60 5.70 -21.23
CA ALA A 49 0.51 5.98 -20.27
C ALA A 49 -0.37 4.75 -20.05
N TRP A 50 -0.74 4.03 -21.12
CA TRP A 50 -1.53 2.81 -21.02
C TRP A 50 -0.85 1.72 -20.20
N ARG A 51 0.45 1.52 -20.38
CA ARG A 51 1.23 0.53 -19.60
C ARG A 51 1.35 0.92 -18.14
N ASP A 52 1.58 2.20 -17.88
CA ASP A 52 1.66 2.73 -16.52
C ASP A 52 0.32 2.58 -15.79
N ASP A 53 -0.80 2.93 -16.42
CA ASP A 53 -2.13 2.73 -15.85
C ASP A 53 -2.40 1.26 -15.53
N ARG A 54 -2.09 0.35 -16.46
CA ARG A 54 -2.24 -1.10 -16.22
C ARG A 54 -1.35 -1.63 -15.11
N ARG A 55 -0.14 -1.07 -14.99
CA ARG A 55 0.78 -1.40 -13.88
C ARG A 55 0.17 -0.97 -12.55
N VAL A 56 -0.29 0.27 -12.45
CA VAL A 56 -0.92 0.81 -11.23
C VAL A 56 -2.16 -0.01 -10.86
N GLN A 57 -3.04 -0.32 -11.82
CA GLN A 57 -4.22 -1.13 -11.56
C GLN A 57 -3.87 -2.53 -11.02
N ARG A 58 -2.82 -3.16 -11.55
CA ARG A 58 -2.35 -4.45 -11.02
C ARG A 58 -1.82 -4.35 -9.59
N LEU A 59 -1.04 -3.29 -9.28
CA LEU A 59 -0.51 -3.04 -7.95
C LEU A 59 -1.64 -2.79 -6.94
N LEU A 60 -2.62 -1.96 -7.29
CA LEU A 60 -3.79 -1.69 -6.45
C LEU A 60 -4.61 -2.96 -6.19
N LYS A 61 -4.83 -3.78 -7.21
CA LYS A 61 -5.53 -5.07 -7.05
C LYS A 61 -4.74 -6.03 -6.16
N ALA A 62 -3.43 -6.11 -6.32
CA ALA A 62 -2.54 -6.96 -5.53
C ALA A 62 -2.43 -6.52 -4.07
N ALA A 63 -2.59 -5.22 -3.80
CA ALA A 63 -2.50 -4.65 -2.46
C ALA A 63 -3.59 -5.13 -1.50
N LYS A 64 -4.73 -5.61 -1.99
CA LYS A 64 -5.86 -6.15 -1.20
C LYS A 64 -6.32 -5.21 -0.08
N LEU A 65 -6.33 -3.91 -0.34
CA LEU A 65 -6.69 -2.89 0.65
C LEU A 65 -8.11 -3.11 1.18
N LYS A 66 -8.28 -3.05 2.50
CA LYS A 66 -9.59 -3.18 3.15
C LYS A 66 -10.54 -2.03 2.76
N VAL A 67 -9.99 -0.83 2.63
CA VAL A 67 -10.70 0.36 2.13
C VAL A 67 -10.04 0.75 0.81
N SER A 68 -10.50 0.14 -0.27
CA SER A 68 -9.87 0.26 -1.60
C SER A 68 -9.97 1.66 -2.20
N LEU A 69 -10.95 2.46 -1.78
CA LEU A 69 -11.18 3.83 -2.24
C LEU A 69 -10.56 4.89 -1.32
N ALA A 70 -9.86 4.50 -0.25
CA ALA A 70 -9.21 5.46 0.61
C ALA A 70 -8.09 6.18 -0.14
N CYS A 71 -8.20 7.50 -0.25
CA CYS A 71 -7.21 8.35 -0.91
C CYS A 71 -6.72 9.44 0.05
N ILE A 72 -5.47 9.86 -0.11
CA ILE A 72 -4.89 10.94 0.73
C ILE A 72 -5.65 12.24 0.52
N GLU A 73 -6.14 12.47 -0.67
CA GLU A 73 -6.90 13.64 -1.08
C GLU A 73 -8.21 13.79 -0.27
N ASP A 74 -8.78 12.66 0.18
CA ASP A 74 -10.06 12.60 0.92
C ASP A 74 -9.89 12.70 2.44
N ILE A 75 -8.70 13.03 2.94
CA ILE A 75 -8.47 13.16 4.38
C ILE A 75 -9.31 14.29 4.95
N ASN A 76 -10.18 13.95 5.91
CA ASN A 76 -10.92 14.96 6.67
C ASN A 76 -10.01 15.65 7.69
N TRP A 77 -9.48 16.80 7.30
CA TRP A 77 -8.59 17.63 8.13
C TRP A 77 -9.30 18.40 9.25
N ARG A 78 -10.64 18.54 9.18
CA ARG A 78 -11.44 19.25 10.19
C ARG A 78 -11.66 18.39 11.44
N ALA A 79 -11.52 17.08 11.32
CA ALA A 79 -11.64 16.18 12.46
C ALA A 79 -10.48 16.38 13.43
N SER A 80 -10.78 16.61 14.70
CA SER A 80 -9.77 16.76 15.77
C SER A 80 -9.12 15.42 16.10
N ARG A 81 -8.09 15.05 15.33
CA ARG A 81 -7.36 13.77 15.46
C ARG A 81 -5.88 13.94 15.75
N ALA A 82 -5.41 15.17 15.97
CA ALA A 82 -3.98 15.50 16.06
C ALA A 82 -3.15 15.01 14.84
N LEU A 83 -3.76 14.99 13.65
CA LEU A 83 -3.10 14.57 12.43
C LEU A 83 -2.30 15.73 11.84
N ASP A 84 -0.98 15.57 11.76
CA ASP A 84 -0.07 16.56 11.17
C ASP A 84 -0.12 16.50 9.64
N ARG A 85 -0.56 17.61 9.03
CA ARG A 85 -0.66 17.74 7.57
C ARG A 85 0.71 17.70 6.89
N GLY A 86 1.72 18.32 7.49
CA GLY A 86 3.08 18.32 6.97
C GLY A 86 3.66 16.91 6.92
N LEU A 87 3.49 16.14 8.00
CA LEU A 87 3.92 14.74 8.06
C LEU A 87 3.22 13.90 6.99
N ILE A 88 1.90 14.03 6.83
CA ILE A 88 1.16 13.26 5.82
C ILE A 88 1.62 13.62 4.41
N THR A 89 1.85 14.90 4.12
CA THR A 89 2.38 15.33 2.81
C THR A 89 3.75 14.73 2.53
N THR A 90 4.63 14.71 3.54
CA THR A 90 5.96 14.07 3.44
C THR A 90 5.84 12.56 3.18
N LEU A 91 4.96 11.87 3.91
CA LEU A 91 4.72 10.44 3.73
C LEU A 91 4.12 10.13 2.35
N ALA A 92 3.24 11.01 1.83
CA ALA A 92 2.68 10.88 0.50
C ALA A 92 3.73 10.92 -0.62
N GLY A 93 4.84 11.62 -0.41
CA GLY A 93 5.98 11.66 -1.34
C GLY A 93 6.72 10.34 -1.49
N GLY A 94 6.55 9.39 -0.57
CA GLY A 94 7.08 8.03 -0.65
C GLY A 94 8.55 7.88 -0.30
N ASP A 95 9.23 8.92 0.18
CA ASP A 95 10.65 8.84 0.55
C ASP A 95 10.93 7.86 1.69
N TRP A 96 10.00 7.73 2.62
CA TRP A 96 10.09 6.74 3.69
C TRP A 96 10.15 5.30 3.16
N LEU A 97 9.47 5.01 2.05
CA LEU A 97 9.52 3.70 1.37
C LEU A 97 10.88 3.49 0.68
N ARG A 98 11.42 4.52 0.01
CA ARG A 98 12.73 4.46 -0.65
C ARG A 98 13.87 4.23 0.33
N HIS A 99 13.72 4.74 1.57
CA HIS A 99 14.71 4.61 2.65
C HIS A 99 14.36 3.48 3.64
N ALA A 100 13.46 2.57 3.27
CA ALA A 100 13.05 1.42 4.08
C ALA A 100 12.68 1.78 5.53
N ARG A 101 12.03 2.94 5.75
CA ARG A 101 11.55 3.36 7.07
C ARG A 101 10.18 2.78 7.34
N ASN A 102 9.92 2.44 8.59
CA ASN A 102 8.62 1.94 9.02
C ASN A 102 7.65 3.09 9.35
N LEU A 103 6.37 2.77 9.44
CA LEU A 103 5.33 3.69 9.88
C LEU A 103 4.42 3.02 10.90
N LEU A 104 4.26 3.66 12.05
CA LEU A 104 3.41 3.16 13.13
C LEU A 104 2.25 4.14 13.33
N ILE A 105 1.02 3.62 13.25
CA ILE A 105 -0.21 4.40 13.44
C ILE A 105 -0.95 3.82 14.64
N THR A 106 -1.01 4.59 15.73
CA THR A 106 -1.71 4.17 16.94
C THR A 106 -2.90 5.08 17.25
N GLY A 107 -3.83 4.61 18.08
CA GLY A 107 -4.99 5.38 18.50
C GLY A 107 -6.20 4.51 18.83
N ALA A 108 -7.23 5.11 19.43
CA ALA A 108 -8.44 4.41 19.84
C ALA A 108 -9.22 3.79 18.67
N THR A 109 -10.12 2.86 18.96
CA THR A 109 -11.07 2.32 17.97
C THR A 109 -11.88 3.47 17.33
N GLY A 110 -12.10 3.40 16.02
CA GLY A 110 -12.84 4.44 15.28
C GLY A 110 -12.04 5.70 14.95
N SER A 111 -10.77 5.85 15.38
CA SER A 111 -9.95 7.04 15.06
C SER A 111 -9.53 7.18 13.60
N GLY A 112 -9.81 6.17 12.76
CA GLY A 112 -9.48 6.19 11.33
C GLY A 112 -8.11 5.60 10.97
N LYS A 113 -7.46 4.81 11.86
CA LYS A 113 -6.15 4.18 11.61
C LYS A 113 -6.11 3.36 10.33
N THR A 114 -7.03 2.39 10.20
CA THR A 114 -7.14 1.51 9.04
C THR A 114 -7.37 2.30 7.76
N TRP A 115 -8.24 3.32 7.81
CA TRP A 115 -8.51 4.18 6.67
C TRP A 115 -7.24 4.93 6.22
N LEU A 116 -6.54 5.57 7.18
CA LEU A 116 -5.31 6.29 6.90
C LEU A 116 -4.20 5.35 6.38
N ALA A 117 -4.06 4.17 6.97
CA ALA A 117 -3.12 3.15 6.49
C ALA A 117 -3.44 2.73 5.05
N CYS A 118 -4.73 2.51 4.72
CA CYS A 118 -5.15 2.20 3.36
C CYS A 118 -4.90 3.37 2.39
N ALA A 119 -5.13 4.63 2.81
CA ALA A 119 -4.88 5.80 1.96
C ALA A 119 -3.39 5.96 1.62
N LEU A 120 -2.50 5.80 2.60
CA LEU A 120 -1.05 5.82 2.39
C LEU A 120 -0.57 4.63 1.54
N ALA A 121 -1.13 3.44 1.76
CA ALA A 121 -0.85 2.24 0.98
C ALA A 121 -1.34 2.37 -0.48
N HIS A 122 -2.51 2.96 -0.69
CA HIS A 122 -3.05 3.28 -2.01
C HIS A 122 -2.12 4.26 -2.74
N GLN A 123 -1.67 5.32 -2.07
CA GLN A 123 -0.71 6.27 -2.64
C GLN A 123 0.63 5.60 -2.99
N ALA A 124 1.13 4.70 -2.13
CA ALA A 124 2.33 3.92 -2.42
C ALA A 124 2.17 3.06 -3.68
N ALA A 125 1.03 2.37 -3.85
CA ALA A 125 0.74 1.58 -5.04
C ALA A 125 0.62 2.46 -6.30
N ARG A 126 -0.01 3.64 -6.22
CA ARG A 126 -0.05 4.64 -7.31
C ARG A 126 1.35 5.12 -7.70
N SER A 127 2.26 5.22 -6.75
CA SER A 127 3.66 5.58 -6.96
C SER A 127 4.52 4.40 -7.47
N GLY A 128 3.92 3.24 -7.75
CA GLY A 128 4.58 2.09 -8.36
C GLY A 128 5.19 1.09 -7.38
N PHE A 129 5.00 1.27 -6.07
CA PHE A 129 5.47 0.32 -5.05
C PHE A 129 4.53 -0.89 -4.95
N SER A 130 5.11 -2.06 -4.70
CA SER A 130 4.37 -3.28 -4.39
C SER A 130 3.89 -3.25 -2.94
N VAL A 131 2.58 -3.40 -2.74
CA VAL A 131 1.94 -3.28 -1.43
C VAL A 131 1.10 -4.51 -1.13
N LEU A 132 1.07 -4.92 0.13
CA LEU A 132 0.09 -5.88 0.65
C LEU A 132 -0.49 -5.34 1.96
N TYR A 133 -1.81 -5.31 2.03
CA TYR A 133 -2.55 -5.11 3.27
C TYR A 133 -3.00 -6.47 3.82
N VAL A 134 -2.77 -6.68 5.11
CA VAL A 134 -3.22 -7.87 5.83
C VAL A 134 -3.52 -7.50 7.28
N ARG A 135 -4.53 -8.14 7.89
CA ARG A 135 -4.76 -8.05 9.33
C ARG A 135 -3.80 -8.97 10.06
N ALA A 136 -3.28 -8.53 11.21
CA ALA A 136 -2.29 -9.29 11.98
C ALA A 136 -2.74 -10.75 12.24
N ALA A 137 -3.93 -10.96 12.75
CA ALA A 137 -4.46 -12.31 12.99
C ALA A 137 -4.43 -13.17 11.72
N ARG A 138 -4.90 -12.63 10.59
CA ARG A 138 -4.90 -13.36 9.32
C ARG A 138 -3.51 -13.66 8.80
N LEU A 139 -2.56 -12.75 8.99
CA LEU A 139 -1.16 -12.98 8.62
C LEU A 139 -0.61 -14.21 9.36
N PHE A 140 -0.82 -14.27 10.67
CA PHE A 140 -0.33 -15.38 11.49
C PHE A 140 -1.06 -16.69 11.19
N ASP A 141 -2.38 -16.67 10.95
CA ASP A 141 -3.11 -17.84 10.48
C ASP A 141 -2.52 -18.38 9.16
N GLU A 142 -2.24 -17.51 8.19
CA GLU A 142 -1.64 -17.90 6.90
C GLU A 142 -0.22 -18.48 7.09
N LEU A 143 0.60 -17.92 7.99
CA LEU A 143 1.94 -18.44 8.29
C LEU A 143 1.87 -19.78 9.02
N GLN A 144 0.93 -19.96 9.95
CA GLN A 144 0.71 -21.23 10.63
C GLN A 144 0.31 -22.34 9.63
N VAL A 145 -0.57 -22.06 8.70
CA VAL A 145 -0.92 -23.01 7.62
C VAL A 145 0.31 -23.34 6.78
N ALA A 146 1.15 -22.33 6.48
CA ALA A 146 2.36 -22.51 5.70
C ALA A 146 3.43 -23.35 6.42
N HIS A 147 3.48 -23.32 7.74
CA HIS A 147 4.30 -24.28 8.53
C HIS A 147 3.79 -25.71 8.37
N GLY A 148 2.47 -25.90 8.39
CA GLY A 148 1.86 -27.24 8.26
C GLY A 148 2.04 -27.87 6.90
N ASP A 149 2.02 -27.09 5.81
CA ASP A 149 2.18 -27.59 4.44
C ASP A 149 3.61 -27.46 3.86
N GLY A 150 4.57 -26.98 4.68
CA GLY A 150 5.98 -26.83 4.29
C GLY A 150 6.26 -25.64 3.35
N SER A 151 5.30 -24.73 3.13
CA SER A 151 5.48 -23.57 2.25
C SER A 151 5.97 -22.30 2.97
N PHE A 152 6.26 -22.38 4.28
CA PHE A 152 6.60 -21.24 5.12
C PHE A 152 7.73 -20.39 4.54
N ALA A 153 8.88 -20.96 4.22
CA ALA A 153 10.02 -20.21 3.69
C ALA A 153 9.68 -19.49 2.38
N ARG A 154 8.90 -20.14 1.50
CA ARG A 154 8.44 -19.53 0.24
C ARG A 154 7.47 -18.36 0.51
N ARG A 155 6.56 -18.52 1.49
CA ARG A 155 5.60 -17.49 1.87
C ARG A 155 6.31 -16.29 2.49
N LEU A 156 7.23 -16.52 3.41
CA LEU A 156 8.04 -15.49 4.06
C LEU A 156 8.85 -14.70 3.02
N ALA A 157 9.56 -15.39 2.13
CA ALA A 157 10.33 -14.76 1.06
C ALA A 157 9.45 -13.93 0.10
N ALA A 158 8.21 -14.34 -0.14
CA ALA A 158 7.25 -13.56 -0.94
C ALA A 158 6.82 -12.28 -0.22
N LEU A 159 6.60 -12.35 1.10
CA LEU A 159 6.28 -11.18 1.93
C LEU A 159 7.48 -10.23 2.06
N ALA A 160 8.69 -10.78 2.23
CA ALA A 160 9.93 -9.99 2.35
C ALA A 160 10.22 -9.13 1.10
N LYS A 161 9.82 -9.57 -0.10
CA LYS A 161 10.05 -8.86 -1.37
C LYS A 161 9.15 -7.64 -1.59
N LEU A 162 8.02 -7.55 -0.90
CA LEU A 162 7.09 -6.43 -1.07
C LEU A 162 7.69 -5.13 -0.54
N ASP A 163 7.53 -4.04 -1.27
CA ASP A 163 8.05 -2.73 -0.85
C ASP A 163 7.37 -2.24 0.43
N LEU A 164 6.07 -2.53 0.58
CA LEU A 164 5.28 -2.19 1.77
C LEU A 164 4.38 -3.35 2.19
N ILE A 165 4.45 -3.74 3.47
CA ILE A 165 3.42 -4.53 4.12
C ILE A 165 2.68 -3.66 5.12
N VAL A 166 1.36 -3.67 5.05
CA VAL A 166 0.46 -3.08 6.05
C VAL A 166 -0.08 -4.19 6.94
N ILE A 167 0.35 -4.19 8.20
CA ILE A 167 -0.15 -5.09 9.25
C ILE A 167 -1.17 -4.31 10.07
N ASP A 168 -2.45 -4.53 9.78
CA ASP A 168 -3.55 -3.81 10.44
C ASP A 168 -4.03 -4.58 11.67
N ASP A 169 -4.57 -3.84 12.64
CA ASP A 169 -5.15 -4.40 13.86
C ASP A 169 -4.13 -5.19 14.72
N PHE A 170 -2.86 -4.77 14.75
CA PHE A 170 -1.83 -5.35 15.60
C PHE A 170 -2.17 -5.20 17.08
N ALA A 171 -1.87 -6.22 17.88
CA ALA A 171 -2.10 -6.27 19.33
C ALA A 171 -3.58 -6.20 19.76
N ILE A 172 -4.50 -6.71 18.94
CA ILE A 172 -5.90 -6.90 19.35
C ILE A 172 -6.09 -8.21 20.12
N SER A 173 -5.43 -9.29 19.67
CA SER A 173 -5.47 -10.62 20.30
C SER A 173 -4.11 -10.94 20.91
N PRO A 174 -4.04 -11.73 21.98
CA PRO A 174 -2.75 -12.23 22.49
C PRO A 174 -1.97 -12.94 21.39
N MET A 175 -0.66 -12.77 21.39
CA MET A 175 0.26 -13.38 20.42
C MET A 175 0.96 -14.60 21.03
N GLY A 176 0.88 -15.74 20.34
CA GLY A 176 1.53 -16.97 20.73
C GLY A 176 3.06 -16.96 20.48
N PRO A 177 3.82 -17.92 21.04
CA PRO A 177 5.27 -17.99 20.83
C PRO A 177 5.65 -18.15 19.35
N ALA A 178 4.95 -18.99 18.59
CA ALA A 178 5.21 -19.19 17.16
C ALA A 178 5.01 -17.90 16.37
N GLU A 179 3.91 -17.19 16.61
CA GLU A 179 3.57 -15.93 15.93
C GLU A 179 4.63 -14.83 16.21
N ARG A 180 5.21 -14.79 17.43
CA ARG A 180 6.28 -13.85 17.76
C ARG A 180 7.56 -14.15 16.97
N ASN A 181 7.92 -15.42 16.84
CA ASN A 181 9.07 -15.84 16.05
C ASN A 181 8.86 -15.53 14.57
N ASP A 182 7.68 -15.85 14.03
CA ASP A 182 7.32 -15.58 12.64
C ASP A 182 7.33 -14.07 12.33
N LEU A 183 6.83 -13.25 13.28
CA LEU A 183 6.91 -11.80 13.15
C LEU A 183 8.35 -11.30 13.15
N LEU A 184 9.18 -11.80 14.07
CA LEU A 184 10.59 -11.43 14.14
C LEU A 184 11.32 -11.78 12.84
N GLU A 185 11.13 -13.00 12.32
CA GLU A 185 11.75 -13.47 11.08
C GLU A 185 11.30 -12.61 9.87
N LEU A 186 10.00 -12.28 9.78
CA LEU A 186 9.49 -11.38 8.75
C LEU A 186 10.14 -9.99 8.83
N LEU A 187 10.29 -9.44 10.03
CA LEU A 187 10.88 -8.12 10.22
C LEU A 187 12.38 -8.11 9.97
N ASP A 188 13.10 -9.19 10.31
CA ASP A 188 14.52 -9.36 10.02
C ASP A 188 14.80 -9.33 8.51
N ASP A 189 14.03 -10.05 7.74
CA ASP A 189 14.15 -10.06 6.27
C ASP A 189 13.87 -8.70 5.63
N ARG A 190 13.18 -7.80 6.33
CA ARG A 190 12.73 -6.50 5.80
C ARG A 190 13.52 -5.31 6.31
N ILE A 191 14.19 -5.43 7.46
CA ILE A 191 14.93 -4.31 8.07
C ILE A 191 15.95 -3.70 7.09
N GLY A 192 15.96 -2.39 6.97
CA GLY A 192 16.89 -1.65 6.11
C GLY A 192 16.67 -1.83 4.59
N THR A 193 15.75 -2.69 4.17
CA THR A 193 15.49 -2.99 2.76
C THR A 193 14.05 -2.68 2.32
N ARG A 194 13.08 -2.85 3.19
CA ARG A 194 11.65 -2.70 2.91
C ARG A 194 10.92 -2.08 4.10
N SER A 195 9.80 -1.44 3.84
CA SER A 195 8.99 -0.75 4.85
C SER A 195 7.85 -1.61 5.36
N THR A 196 7.55 -1.48 6.65
CA THR A 196 6.38 -2.08 7.30
C THR A 196 5.54 -0.97 7.93
N LEU A 197 4.24 -0.97 7.64
CA LEU A 197 3.26 -0.10 8.29
C LEU A 197 2.44 -0.94 9.26
N ILE A 198 2.42 -0.53 10.53
CA ILE A 198 1.64 -1.24 11.56
C ILE A 198 0.59 -0.28 12.14
N THR A 199 -0.67 -0.74 12.21
CA THR A 199 -1.69 -0.05 12.96
C THR A 199 -2.01 -0.79 14.25
N SER A 200 -2.22 -0.07 15.34
CA SER A 200 -2.59 -0.66 16.63
C SER A 200 -3.50 0.24 17.45
N GLN A 201 -4.36 -0.37 18.25
CA GLN A 201 -5.09 0.35 19.29
C GLN A 201 -4.21 0.59 20.52
N LEU A 202 -3.26 -0.31 20.74
CA LEU A 202 -2.34 -0.27 21.86
C LEU A 202 -1.24 0.78 21.58
N PRO A 203 -0.95 1.68 22.51
CA PRO A 203 0.15 2.63 22.36
C PRO A 203 1.50 1.88 22.32
N ILE A 204 2.46 2.39 21.56
CA ILE A 204 3.76 1.73 21.31
C ILE A 204 4.47 1.34 22.60
N LYS A 205 4.40 2.20 23.64
CA LYS A 205 5.01 1.94 24.96
C LYS A 205 4.50 0.66 25.64
N ALA A 206 3.32 0.18 25.28
CA ALA A 206 2.72 -1.03 25.85
C ALA A 206 3.00 -2.28 25.01
N TRP A 207 3.65 -2.17 23.84
CA TRP A 207 3.91 -3.31 22.97
C TRP A 207 4.89 -4.31 23.58
N HIS A 208 5.87 -3.83 24.36
CA HIS A 208 6.80 -4.72 25.08
C HIS A 208 6.04 -5.69 26.02
N THR A 209 5.15 -5.14 26.84
CA THR A 209 4.33 -5.95 27.74
C THR A 209 3.36 -6.87 26.98
N TYR A 210 2.80 -6.40 25.86
CA TYR A 210 1.91 -7.20 25.02
C TYR A 210 2.65 -8.42 24.42
N LEU A 211 3.87 -8.25 23.94
CA LEU A 211 4.67 -9.33 23.39
C LEU A 211 5.03 -10.41 24.40
N ASN A 212 5.00 -10.11 25.70
CA ASN A 212 5.12 -11.06 26.80
C ASN A 212 6.31 -12.05 26.69
N ASP A 213 7.40 -11.57 26.12
CA ASP A 213 8.72 -12.24 26.03
C ASP A 213 9.77 -11.13 25.91
N PRO A 214 10.55 -10.83 26.97
CA PRO A 214 11.44 -9.69 26.96
C PRO A 214 12.46 -9.69 25.83
N THR A 215 13.05 -10.86 25.52
CA THR A 215 14.08 -10.97 24.50
C THR A 215 13.51 -10.76 23.09
N LEU A 216 12.39 -11.42 22.78
CA LEU A 216 11.73 -11.24 21.49
C LEU A 216 11.10 -9.83 21.36
N ALA A 217 10.58 -9.27 22.47
CA ALA A 217 10.03 -7.93 22.47
C ALA A 217 11.09 -6.89 22.14
N ASP A 218 12.25 -6.94 22.80
CA ASP A 218 13.37 -6.04 22.50
C ASP A 218 13.79 -6.16 21.04
N ALA A 219 13.95 -7.38 20.55
CA ALA A 219 14.36 -7.65 19.18
C ALA A 219 13.34 -7.12 18.16
N ILE A 220 12.04 -7.37 18.36
CA ILE A 220 10.96 -6.90 17.46
C ILE A 220 10.86 -5.37 17.49
N LEU A 221 10.87 -4.78 18.69
CA LEU A 221 10.71 -3.33 18.85
C LEU A 221 11.89 -2.55 18.28
N ASP A 222 13.10 -3.05 18.41
CA ASP A 222 14.27 -2.45 17.79
C ASP A 222 14.09 -2.32 16.27
N ARG A 223 13.63 -3.38 15.60
CA ARG A 223 13.42 -3.43 14.15
C ARG A 223 12.27 -2.56 13.66
N VAL A 224 11.21 -2.44 14.45
CA VAL A 224 9.99 -1.73 14.04
C VAL A 224 10.02 -0.27 14.43
N VAL A 225 10.51 0.06 15.64
CA VAL A 225 10.32 1.38 16.27
C VAL A 225 11.49 2.32 16.01
N HIS A 226 12.73 1.78 15.97
CA HIS A 226 13.93 2.61 15.92
C HIS A 226 13.99 3.48 14.65
N SER A 227 13.66 2.94 13.48
CA SER A 227 13.66 3.67 12.19
C SER A 227 12.24 3.89 11.68
N SER A 228 11.34 4.44 12.52
CA SER A 228 9.94 4.60 12.16
C SER A 228 9.42 6.03 12.29
N HIS A 229 8.52 6.40 11.37
CA HIS A 229 7.58 7.50 11.58
C HIS A 229 6.46 7.03 12.51
N LYS A 230 5.97 7.93 13.38
CA LYS A 230 4.93 7.60 14.36
C LYS A 230 3.78 8.59 14.23
N ILE A 231 2.57 8.07 14.11
CA ILE A 231 1.33 8.83 14.10
C ILE A 231 0.46 8.31 15.25
N GLU A 232 0.14 9.18 16.18
CA GLU A 232 -0.81 8.89 17.24
C GLU A 232 -2.10 9.65 16.98
N LEU A 233 -3.15 8.94 16.54
CA LEU A 233 -4.44 9.53 16.28
C LEU A 233 -5.19 9.71 17.60
N LYS A 234 -5.44 10.97 17.96
CA LYS A 234 -6.22 11.35 19.12
C LYS A 234 -7.65 11.71 18.68
N GLY A 235 -8.63 11.44 19.50
CA GLY A 235 -10.02 11.80 19.22
C GLY A 235 -10.98 10.96 20.05
N THR A 236 -12.08 11.59 20.46
CA THR A 236 -13.14 10.96 21.28
C THR A 236 -14.33 10.49 20.45
N ARG A 237 -14.48 10.99 19.21
CA ARG A 237 -15.56 10.60 18.29
C ARG A 237 -15.08 9.59 17.25
N SER A 238 -15.91 8.57 16.99
CA SER A 238 -15.68 7.64 15.91
C SER A 238 -15.81 8.35 14.56
N MET A 239 -14.85 8.11 13.65
CA MET A 239 -14.94 8.62 12.27
C MET A 239 -16.09 7.96 11.49
N ARG A 240 -16.54 6.78 11.91
CA ARG A 240 -17.71 6.09 11.31
C ARG A 240 -19.01 6.85 11.56
N ASP A 241 -19.11 7.53 12.71
CA ASP A 241 -20.30 8.33 13.05
C ASP A 241 -20.29 9.68 12.32
N ALA A 242 -19.11 10.20 11.97
CA ALA A 242 -18.97 11.43 11.20
C ALA A 242 -19.37 11.24 9.73
N ASP A 243 -19.07 10.07 9.14
CA ASP A 243 -19.45 9.75 7.76
C ASP A 243 -20.96 9.52 7.64
N ALA A 244 -21.59 8.96 8.67
CA ALA A 244 -23.05 8.79 8.72
C ALA A 244 -23.81 10.13 8.82
N ALA A 245 -23.25 11.10 9.51
CA ALA A 245 -23.84 12.45 9.66
C ALA A 245 -23.63 13.36 8.42
N ALA A 246 -22.67 13.03 7.55
CA ALA A 246 -22.43 13.76 6.30
C ALA A 246 -23.26 13.22 5.11
N ALA A 247 -23.88 12.05 5.30
CA ALA A 247 -24.74 11.40 4.29
C ALA A 247 -26.23 11.66 4.48
N THR A 248 -26.62 12.44 5.50
CA THR A 248 -27.97 12.91 5.79
C THR A 248 -28.10 14.38 5.47
#